data_71b58deb566de933c92029bfa5513048
#
_entry.id   71b58deb566de933c92029bfa5513048
#
_cell.length_a   1.000
_cell.length_b   1.000
_cell.length_c   1.000
_cell.angle_alpha   90.00
_cell.angle_beta   90.00
_cell.angle_gamma   90.00
#
_symmetry.space_group_name_H-M   'P 1'
#
loop_
_entity.id
_entity.type
_entity.pdbx_description
1 polymer ?
#
loop_
_entity_poly.entity_id
_entity_poly.type
_entity_poly.pdbx_seq_one_letter_code
_entity_poly.pdbx_strand_id
1 'polypeptide(L)'
;MTAIAPEASEGPAPFRDDARDVATTVLVGTAAGALAGLVVGGIGARLVMLALRVLSDPIVIGGTSDDGFEIGRVTAGGSFQLAGGMAAAGAANGVLYSVVRDTIPSGTRAALWSLFAAGVGGSQFVHADGVDFTLLDPQSLAVAAFVALPGLAALVVVVLVERWLAPDVTPPRPVVLAIAAVTGTIALVLAAAAVVVVLGARRSGLFGRLAAVGRVVVPAALAIGTVVGGG
;
A
#
# COMPACT_ATOMS: atom_id res chain seq x y z
N MET A 1 -12.40 28.76 -49.22
CA MET A 1 -13.40 28.08 -48.40
C MET A 1 -12.79 26.77 -47.94
N THR A 2 -12.20 26.75 -46.74
CA THR A 2 -11.57 25.55 -46.18
C THR A 2 -12.68 24.81 -45.43
N ALA A 3 -13.08 23.64 -45.90
CA ALA A 3 -14.04 22.78 -45.23
C ALA A 3 -13.43 22.28 -43.92
N ILE A 4 -13.98 22.70 -42.80
CA ILE A 4 -13.69 22.15 -41.48
C ILE A 4 -14.32 20.75 -41.48
N ALA A 5 -13.47 19.71 -41.46
CA ALA A 5 -13.90 18.34 -41.25
C ALA A 5 -14.59 18.27 -39.88
N PRO A 6 -15.77 17.62 -39.77
CA PRO A 6 -16.40 17.43 -38.47
C PRO A 6 -15.48 16.59 -37.59
N GLU A 7 -15.13 17.11 -36.40
CA GLU A 7 -14.51 16.32 -35.33
C GLU A 7 -15.42 15.13 -35.05
N ALA A 8 -14.90 13.94 -35.30
CA ALA A 8 -15.57 12.72 -34.92
C ALA A 8 -15.75 12.77 -33.39
N SER A 9 -17.00 12.93 -32.94
CA SER A 9 -17.33 12.85 -31.53
C SER A 9 -16.92 11.45 -31.06
N GLU A 10 -15.85 11.34 -30.29
CA GLU A 10 -15.52 10.12 -29.57
C GLU A 10 -16.70 9.78 -28.66
N GLY A 11 -17.52 8.82 -29.10
CA GLY A 11 -18.58 8.28 -28.26
C GLY A 11 -18.00 7.68 -26.98
N PRO A 12 -18.76 7.63 -25.89
CA PRO A 12 -18.31 7.05 -24.64
C PRO A 12 -17.80 5.62 -24.88
N ALA A 13 -16.58 5.35 -24.43
CA ALA A 13 -15.97 4.02 -24.56
C ALA A 13 -16.93 2.93 -24.06
N PRO A 14 -17.03 1.78 -24.74
CA PRO A 14 -17.98 0.75 -24.37
C PRO A 14 -17.66 0.25 -22.96
N PHE A 15 -18.69 0.04 -22.14
CA PHE A 15 -18.60 -0.38 -20.73
C PHE A 15 -17.61 -1.54 -20.47
N ARG A 16 -17.43 -2.43 -21.45
CA ARG A 16 -16.49 -3.56 -21.36
C ARG A 16 -15.03 -3.13 -21.30
N ASP A 17 -14.67 -2.08 -22.01
CA ASP A 17 -13.30 -1.57 -22.03
C ASP A 17 -12.97 -0.86 -20.73
N ASP A 18 -13.89 -0.05 -20.19
CA ASP A 18 -13.77 0.56 -18.86
C ASP A 18 -13.63 -0.49 -17.76
N ALA A 19 -14.45 -1.55 -17.80
CA ALA A 19 -14.39 -2.61 -16.80
C ALA A 19 -13.06 -3.39 -16.85
N ARG A 20 -12.53 -3.61 -18.05
CA ARG A 20 -11.24 -4.29 -18.24
C ARG A 20 -10.08 -3.47 -17.71
N ASP A 21 -10.10 -2.16 -17.99
CA ASP A 21 -9.04 -1.25 -17.53
C ASP A 21 -9.02 -1.13 -16.01
N VAL A 22 -10.20 -1.00 -15.39
CA VAL A 22 -10.31 -0.99 -13.92
C VAL A 22 -9.85 -2.31 -13.33
N ALA A 23 -10.26 -3.44 -13.89
CA ALA A 23 -9.84 -4.77 -13.42
C ALA A 23 -8.31 -4.93 -13.54
N THR A 24 -7.70 -4.49 -14.64
CA THR A 24 -6.25 -4.53 -14.82
C THR A 24 -5.54 -3.67 -13.79
N THR A 25 -6.01 -2.46 -13.56
CA THR A 25 -5.45 -1.54 -12.56
C THR A 25 -5.50 -2.13 -11.16
N VAL A 26 -6.62 -2.73 -10.77
CA VAL A 26 -6.79 -3.38 -9.46
C VAL A 26 -5.91 -4.61 -9.33
N LEU A 27 -5.81 -5.44 -10.37
CA LEU A 27 -4.93 -6.62 -10.37
C LEU A 27 -3.46 -6.25 -10.25
N VAL A 28 -3.03 -5.23 -10.98
CA VAL A 28 -1.66 -4.69 -10.88
C VAL A 28 -1.39 -4.16 -9.49
N GLY A 29 -2.32 -3.38 -8.92
CA GLY A 29 -2.21 -2.90 -7.55
C GLY A 29 -2.12 -4.02 -6.52
N THR A 30 -2.98 -5.03 -6.66
CA THR A 30 -2.96 -6.22 -5.78
C THR A 30 -1.61 -6.93 -5.84
N ALA A 31 -1.09 -7.18 -7.04
CA ALA A 31 0.18 -7.89 -7.21
C ALA A 31 1.38 -7.09 -6.72
N ALA A 32 1.43 -5.79 -7.04
CA ALA A 32 2.47 -4.89 -6.56
C ALA A 32 2.46 -4.79 -5.04
N GLY A 33 1.27 -4.65 -4.46
CA GLY A 33 1.09 -4.59 -3.02
C GLY A 33 1.47 -5.89 -2.31
N ALA A 34 1.04 -7.04 -2.84
CA ALA A 34 1.40 -8.34 -2.29
C ALA A 34 2.92 -8.57 -2.30
N LEU A 35 3.58 -8.23 -3.40
CA LEU A 35 5.03 -8.34 -3.52
C LEU A 35 5.75 -7.41 -2.54
N ALA A 36 5.33 -6.15 -2.45
CA ALA A 36 5.88 -5.20 -1.50
C ALA A 36 5.67 -5.64 -0.05
N GLY A 37 4.46 -6.11 0.28
CA GLY A 37 4.13 -6.63 1.60
C GLY A 37 4.95 -7.86 1.96
N LEU A 38 5.12 -8.81 1.03
CA LEU A 38 5.95 -10.00 1.24
C LEU A 38 7.41 -9.65 1.48
N VAL A 39 7.99 -8.80 0.62
CA VAL A 39 9.43 -8.50 0.66
C VAL A 39 9.75 -7.52 1.80
N VAL A 40 9.06 -6.38 1.84
CA VAL A 40 9.37 -5.34 2.84
C VAL A 40 8.74 -5.68 4.18
N GLY A 41 7.44 -6.00 4.19
CA GLY A 41 6.72 -6.35 5.41
C GLY A 41 7.14 -7.71 5.98
N GLY A 42 7.13 -8.77 5.17
CA GLY A 42 7.45 -10.13 5.61
C GLY A 42 8.93 -10.33 5.91
N ILE A 43 9.79 -10.19 4.90
CA ILE A 43 11.25 -10.39 5.05
C ILE A 43 11.85 -9.25 5.85
N GLY A 44 11.51 -8.00 5.56
CA GLY A 44 12.03 -6.83 6.26
C GLY A 44 11.71 -6.87 7.75
N ALA A 45 10.46 -7.17 8.14
CA ALA A 45 10.08 -7.30 9.54
C ALA A 45 10.87 -8.42 10.25
N ARG A 46 11.10 -9.56 9.56
CA ARG A 46 11.95 -10.63 10.12
C ARG A 46 13.39 -10.18 10.38
N LEU A 47 13.96 -9.41 9.44
CA LEU A 47 15.33 -8.87 9.64
C LEU A 47 15.37 -7.88 10.81
N VAL A 48 14.36 -7.01 10.94
CA VAL A 48 14.23 -6.10 12.07
C VAL A 48 14.11 -6.87 13.39
N MET A 49 13.23 -7.87 13.46
CA MET A 49 13.07 -8.71 14.64
C MET A 49 14.36 -9.45 15.00
N LEU A 50 15.13 -9.94 14.04
CA LEU A 50 16.42 -10.56 14.28
C LEU A 50 17.45 -9.55 14.81
N ALA A 51 17.49 -8.34 14.26
CA ALA A 51 18.37 -7.28 14.74
C ALA A 51 18.04 -6.87 16.18
N LEU A 52 16.74 -6.67 16.47
CA LEU A 52 16.28 -6.35 17.83
C LEU A 52 16.58 -7.47 18.82
N ARG A 53 16.45 -8.74 18.41
CA ARG A 53 16.86 -9.88 19.26
C ARG A 53 18.33 -9.82 19.69
N VAL A 54 19.22 -9.42 18.79
CA VAL A 54 20.67 -9.34 19.08
C VAL A 54 20.98 -8.16 20.00
N LEU A 55 20.16 -7.10 19.93
CA LEU A 55 20.37 -5.87 20.69
C LEU A 55 19.69 -5.89 22.06
N SER A 56 18.61 -6.68 22.21
CA SER A 56 17.84 -6.74 23.47
C SER A 56 18.47 -7.62 24.52
N ASP A 57 18.11 -7.39 25.78
CA ASP A 57 18.57 -8.18 26.92
C ASP A 57 18.12 -9.66 26.74
N PRO A 58 19.02 -10.64 26.97
CA PRO A 58 18.71 -12.07 26.91
C PRO A 58 17.52 -12.51 27.75
N ILE A 59 17.16 -11.79 28.82
CA ILE A 59 16.03 -12.11 29.70
C ILE A 59 14.68 -12.03 29.00
N VAL A 60 14.60 -11.24 27.90
CA VAL A 60 13.37 -11.05 27.13
C VAL A 60 13.12 -12.19 26.15
N ILE A 61 14.16 -12.97 25.82
CA ILE A 61 14.09 -14.07 24.87
C ILE A 61 13.25 -15.20 25.46
N GLY A 62 12.24 -15.65 24.70
CA GLY A 62 11.28 -16.68 25.14
C GLY A 62 9.98 -16.11 25.71
N GLY A 63 9.90 -14.78 25.92
CA GLY A 63 8.64 -14.12 26.23
C GLY A 63 7.67 -14.18 25.05
N THR A 64 6.40 -13.91 25.30
CA THR A 64 5.35 -13.87 24.27
C THR A 64 5.13 -12.42 23.83
N SER A 65 5.17 -12.16 22.54
CA SER A 65 4.86 -10.87 21.94
C SER A 65 3.34 -10.57 22.02
N ASP A 66 2.97 -9.31 21.78
CA ASP A 66 1.56 -8.88 21.71
C ASP A 66 0.76 -9.67 20.66
N ASP A 67 1.42 -10.08 19.58
CA ASP A 67 0.86 -10.89 18.49
C ASP A 67 0.85 -12.41 18.80
N GLY A 68 1.26 -12.84 19.99
CA GLY A 68 1.28 -14.24 20.41
C GLY A 68 2.45 -15.05 19.89
N PHE A 69 3.50 -14.41 19.36
CA PHE A 69 4.74 -15.07 18.94
C PHE A 69 5.78 -15.10 20.05
N GLU A 70 6.56 -16.18 20.12
CA GLU A 70 7.70 -16.27 21.04
C GLU A 70 8.83 -15.33 20.59
N ILE A 71 9.19 -14.39 21.45
CA ILE A 71 10.26 -13.42 21.17
C ILE A 71 11.60 -14.14 20.99
N GLY A 72 12.27 -13.82 19.89
CA GLY A 72 13.59 -14.39 19.58
C GLY A 72 13.55 -15.78 18.96
N ARG A 73 12.39 -16.42 18.75
CA ARG A 73 12.26 -17.71 18.09
C ARG A 73 11.78 -17.58 16.65
N VAL A 74 12.59 -18.06 15.70
CA VAL A 74 12.17 -18.13 14.29
C VAL A 74 11.64 -19.52 14.00
N THR A 75 10.34 -19.62 13.78
CA THR A 75 9.67 -20.85 13.36
C THR A 75 9.20 -20.77 11.92
N ALA A 76 9.15 -21.87 11.21
CA ALA A 76 8.62 -21.92 9.84
C ALA A 76 7.16 -21.43 9.82
N GLY A 77 6.32 -21.92 10.74
CA GLY A 77 4.90 -21.53 10.85
C GLY A 77 4.74 -20.03 11.07
N GLY A 78 5.41 -19.44 12.05
CA GLY A 78 5.38 -18.00 12.32
C GLY A 78 5.93 -17.16 11.16
N SER A 79 6.91 -17.68 10.41
CA SER A 79 7.42 -16.99 9.23
C SER A 79 6.42 -17.00 8.08
N PHE A 80 5.73 -18.12 7.84
CA PHE A 80 4.66 -18.21 6.84
C PHE A 80 3.45 -17.34 7.21
N GLN A 81 3.06 -17.32 8.49
CA GLN A 81 1.96 -16.50 8.96
C GLN A 81 2.27 -15.00 8.78
N LEU A 82 3.47 -14.55 9.19
CA LEU A 82 3.90 -13.17 9.00
C LEU A 82 3.97 -12.82 7.51
N ALA A 83 4.63 -13.65 6.70
CA ALA A 83 4.78 -13.40 5.27
C ALA A 83 3.42 -13.34 4.56
N GLY A 84 2.52 -14.26 4.86
CA GLY A 84 1.16 -14.28 4.31
C GLY A 84 0.32 -13.08 4.75
N GLY A 85 0.35 -12.75 6.05
CA GLY A 85 -0.33 -11.58 6.59
C GLY A 85 0.17 -10.27 5.97
N MET A 86 1.50 -10.11 5.86
CA MET A 86 2.10 -8.92 5.24
C MET A 86 1.84 -8.85 3.74
N ALA A 87 1.82 -9.97 3.03
CA ALA A 87 1.43 -10.01 1.63
C ALA A 87 -0.04 -9.60 1.43
N ALA A 88 -0.95 -10.06 2.28
CA ALA A 88 -2.35 -9.68 2.23
C ALA A 88 -2.57 -8.20 2.58
N ALA A 89 -1.94 -7.69 3.62
CA ALA A 89 -1.97 -6.27 3.99
C ALA A 89 -1.39 -5.38 2.88
N GLY A 90 -0.26 -5.81 2.29
CA GLY A 90 0.34 -5.15 1.15
C GLY A 90 -0.59 -5.14 -0.07
N ALA A 91 -1.24 -6.26 -0.38
CA ALA A 91 -2.22 -6.34 -1.46
C ALA A 91 -3.37 -5.34 -1.27
N ALA A 92 -3.93 -5.25 -0.06
CA ALA A 92 -4.95 -4.26 0.28
C ALA A 92 -4.44 -2.82 0.08
N ASN A 93 -3.22 -2.53 0.52
CA ASN A 93 -2.56 -1.24 0.30
C ASN A 93 -2.41 -0.92 -1.19
N GLY A 94 -1.98 -1.88 -2.01
CA GLY A 94 -1.82 -1.72 -3.46
C GLY A 94 -3.15 -1.48 -4.17
N VAL A 95 -4.22 -2.19 -3.78
CA VAL A 95 -5.57 -1.93 -4.29
C VAL A 95 -6.01 -0.51 -3.95
N LEU A 96 -5.87 -0.12 -2.66
CA LEU A 96 -6.26 1.21 -2.21
C LEU A 96 -5.50 2.30 -2.97
N TYR A 97 -4.18 2.15 -3.12
CA TYR A 97 -3.39 3.07 -3.93
C TYR A 97 -3.90 3.16 -5.36
N SER A 98 -4.15 2.03 -6.01
CA SER A 98 -4.62 1.99 -7.40
C SER A 98 -5.94 2.73 -7.60
N VAL A 99 -6.83 2.72 -6.59
CA VAL A 99 -8.11 3.42 -6.61
C VAL A 99 -7.93 4.93 -6.45
N VAL A 100 -7.03 5.36 -5.55
CA VAL A 100 -6.91 6.79 -5.21
C VAL A 100 -5.80 7.51 -5.98
N ARG A 101 -4.92 6.80 -6.69
CA ARG A 101 -3.72 7.35 -7.34
C ARG A 101 -3.99 8.59 -8.20
N ASP A 102 -5.11 8.58 -8.93
CA ASP A 102 -5.45 9.67 -9.84
C ASP A 102 -5.96 10.93 -9.12
N THR A 103 -6.24 10.82 -7.82
CA THR A 103 -6.55 11.98 -6.97
C THR A 103 -5.30 12.64 -6.40
N ILE A 104 -4.16 11.93 -6.42
CA ILE A 104 -2.89 12.40 -5.87
C ILE A 104 -2.03 12.98 -7.00
N PRO A 105 -1.50 14.22 -6.87
CA PRO A 105 -0.61 14.80 -7.87
C PRO A 105 0.62 13.90 -8.14
N SER A 106 0.94 13.64 -9.41
CA SER A 106 1.95 12.64 -9.81
C SER A 106 3.31 12.85 -9.16
N GLY A 107 3.77 14.09 -9.03
CA GLY A 107 5.07 14.42 -8.41
C GLY A 107 5.17 14.15 -6.91
N THR A 108 4.05 13.98 -6.22
CA THR A 108 4.00 13.78 -4.75
C THR A 108 3.47 12.42 -4.32
N ARG A 109 3.03 11.57 -5.26
CA ARG A 109 2.42 10.26 -5.00
C ARG A 109 3.24 9.41 -4.04
N ALA A 110 4.53 9.26 -4.36
CA ALA A 110 5.44 8.44 -3.56
C ALA A 110 5.56 8.96 -2.12
N ALA A 111 5.79 10.26 -1.95
CA ALA A 111 5.95 10.85 -0.63
C ALA A 111 4.65 10.79 0.20
N LEU A 112 3.54 11.26 -0.37
CA LEU A 112 2.26 11.31 0.35
C LEU A 112 1.75 9.92 0.71
N TRP A 113 1.86 8.95 -0.22
CA TRP A 113 1.41 7.59 0.03
C TRP A 113 2.27 6.86 1.06
N SER A 114 3.61 7.04 0.99
CA SER A 114 4.53 6.49 1.98
C SER A 114 4.30 7.06 3.38
N LEU A 115 4.12 8.37 3.50
CA LEU A 115 3.82 9.03 4.79
C LEU A 115 2.47 8.58 5.35
N PHE A 116 1.44 8.48 4.52
CA PHE A 116 0.14 7.95 4.92
C PHE A 116 0.26 6.52 5.44
N ALA A 117 0.93 5.65 4.70
CA ALA A 117 1.11 4.25 5.10
C ALA A 117 2.01 4.11 6.34
N ALA A 118 3.03 4.94 6.51
CA ALA A 118 3.86 4.98 7.71
C ALA A 118 3.04 5.39 8.94
N GLY A 119 2.19 6.42 8.81
CA GLY A 119 1.32 6.86 9.89
C GLY A 119 0.26 5.83 10.26
N VAL A 120 -0.55 5.40 9.29
CA VAL A 120 -1.63 4.44 9.53
C VAL A 120 -1.07 3.06 9.90
N GLY A 121 -0.10 2.54 9.12
CA GLY A 121 0.52 1.25 9.39
C GLY A 121 1.31 1.25 10.69
N GLY A 122 2.10 2.30 10.92
CA GLY A 122 2.84 2.45 12.17
C GLY A 122 1.93 2.44 13.40
N SER A 123 0.80 3.14 13.35
CA SER A 123 -0.18 3.16 14.46
C SER A 123 -0.86 1.80 14.73
N GLN A 124 -0.85 0.88 13.75
CA GLN A 124 -1.37 -0.47 13.93
C GLN A 124 -0.36 -1.41 14.57
N PHE A 125 0.93 -1.18 14.37
CA PHE A 125 1.99 -2.04 14.89
C PHE A 125 2.61 -1.53 16.17
N VAL A 126 2.60 -0.22 16.42
CA VAL A 126 3.23 0.38 17.60
C VAL A 126 2.18 0.72 18.64
N HIS A 127 2.20 -0.02 19.75
CA HIS A 127 1.34 0.23 20.90
C HIS A 127 2.21 0.71 22.06
N ALA A 128 1.89 1.85 22.64
CA ALA A 128 2.70 2.47 23.67
C ALA A 128 2.82 1.65 24.96
N ASP A 129 1.83 0.80 25.22
CA ASP A 129 1.72 -0.14 26.35
C ASP A 129 2.01 -1.59 25.95
N GLY A 130 2.37 -1.83 24.69
CA GLY A 130 2.65 -3.16 24.16
C GLY A 130 3.93 -3.76 24.74
N VAL A 131 3.90 -5.07 24.96
CA VAL A 131 5.04 -5.84 25.48
C VAL A 131 6.23 -5.73 24.53
N ASP A 132 6.00 -5.77 23.22
CA ASP A 132 7.03 -5.74 22.20
C ASP A 132 7.84 -4.43 22.22
N PHE A 133 7.22 -3.31 22.61
CA PHE A 133 7.86 -1.99 22.60
C PHE A 133 8.34 -1.55 23.98
N THR A 134 7.92 -2.22 25.05
CA THR A 134 8.40 -1.95 26.41
C THR A 134 9.59 -2.82 26.81
N LEU A 135 9.75 -3.99 26.18
CA LEU A 135 10.79 -4.98 26.50
C LEU A 135 11.95 -5.01 25.49
N LEU A 136 11.75 -4.57 24.25
CA LEU A 136 12.78 -4.61 23.21
C LEU A 136 13.67 -3.36 23.29
N ASP A 137 14.98 -3.59 23.39
CA ASP A 137 15.99 -2.52 23.36
C ASP A 137 16.76 -2.52 22.02
N PRO A 138 17.12 -1.36 21.48
CA PRO A 138 16.64 -0.02 21.87
C PRO A 138 15.22 0.26 21.35
N GLN A 139 14.33 0.65 22.25
CA GLN A 139 12.91 0.92 21.94
C GLN A 139 12.71 1.89 20.77
N SER A 140 13.52 2.95 20.71
CA SER A 140 13.46 3.94 19.62
C SER A 140 13.71 3.32 18.25
N LEU A 141 14.64 2.35 18.16
CA LEU A 141 14.92 1.64 16.91
C LEU A 141 13.75 0.72 16.53
N ALA A 142 13.15 0.03 17.50
CA ALA A 142 11.97 -0.81 17.28
C ALA A 142 10.83 0.03 16.70
N VAL A 143 10.47 1.12 17.38
CA VAL A 143 9.40 2.04 16.93
C VAL A 143 9.71 2.60 15.54
N ALA A 144 10.92 3.13 15.32
CA ALA A 144 11.31 3.71 14.04
C ALA A 144 11.24 2.68 12.90
N ALA A 145 11.69 1.45 13.14
CA ALA A 145 11.66 0.39 12.13
C ALA A 145 10.22 -0.03 11.79
N PHE A 146 9.36 -0.22 12.79
CA PHE A 146 7.97 -0.63 12.56
C PHE A 146 7.10 0.47 11.96
N VAL A 147 7.45 1.75 12.14
CA VAL A 147 6.83 2.87 11.42
C VAL A 147 7.38 2.98 9.99
N ALA A 148 8.68 2.75 9.80
CA ALA A 148 9.31 2.86 8.48
C ALA A 148 8.90 1.74 7.52
N LEU A 149 8.71 0.49 8.00
CA LEU A 149 8.37 -0.66 7.16
C LEU A 149 7.10 -0.46 6.32
N PRO A 150 5.94 -0.03 6.87
CA PRO A 150 4.75 0.27 6.07
C PRO A 150 5.00 1.39 5.04
N GLY A 151 5.74 2.43 5.41
CA GLY A 151 6.11 3.51 4.51
C GLY A 151 6.97 3.05 3.33
N LEU A 152 7.98 2.22 3.60
CA LEU A 152 8.83 1.61 2.57
C LEU A 152 8.06 0.65 1.68
N ALA A 153 7.18 -0.18 2.24
CA ALA A 153 6.31 -1.06 1.47
C ALA A 153 5.41 -0.24 0.52
N ALA A 154 4.83 0.85 1.02
CA ALA A 154 4.01 1.75 0.22
C ALA A 154 4.80 2.46 -0.88
N LEU A 155 6.05 2.85 -0.62
CA LEU A 155 6.94 3.38 -1.66
C LEU A 155 7.16 2.36 -2.79
N VAL A 156 7.43 1.11 -2.43
CA VAL A 156 7.59 0.03 -3.43
C VAL A 156 6.29 -0.18 -4.21
N VAL A 157 5.13 -0.14 -3.54
CA VAL A 157 3.82 -0.21 -4.22
C VAL A 157 3.70 0.89 -5.27
N VAL A 158 3.96 2.14 -4.90
CA VAL A 158 3.87 3.27 -5.84
C VAL A 158 4.78 3.04 -7.04
N VAL A 159 6.04 2.71 -6.79
CA VAL A 159 7.02 2.49 -7.87
C VAL A 159 6.58 1.36 -8.82
N LEU A 160 6.13 0.23 -8.28
CA LEU A 160 5.71 -0.91 -9.09
C LEU A 160 4.41 -0.61 -9.87
N VAL A 161 3.41 -0.01 -9.23
CA VAL A 161 2.13 0.31 -9.88
C VAL A 161 2.35 1.33 -10.99
N GLU A 162 3.08 2.42 -10.73
CA GLU A 162 3.35 3.44 -11.76
C GLU A 162 4.15 2.85 -12.92
N ARG A 163 5.13 1.98 -12.64
CA ARG A 163 5.91 1.30 -13.68
C ARG A 163 5.08 0.31 -14.50
N TRP A 164 4.23 -0.49 -13.85
CA TRP A 164 3.47 -1.55 -14.54
C TRP A 164 2.23 -1.02 -15.27
N LEU A 165 1.76 0.17 -14.91
CA LEU A 165 0.67 0.86 -15.60
C LEU A 165 1.18 1.89 -16.62
N ALA A 166 2.50 2.04 -16.81
CA ALA A 166 3.05 2.88 -17.84
C ALA A 166 2.67 2.33 -19.24
N PRO A 167 2.31 3.18 -20.21
CA PRO A 167 1.75 2.75 -21.49
C PRO A 167 2.73 1.91 -22.34
N ASP A 168 4.02 2.07 -22.11
CA ASP A 168 5.13 1.38 -22.82
C ASP A 168 5.54 0.05 -22.14
N VAL A 169 4.96 -0.27 -20.97
CA VAL A 169 5.31 -1.49 -20.22
C VAL A 169 4.14 -2.46 -20.25
N THR A 170 4.35 -3.64 -20.80
CA THR A 170 3.40 -4.74 -20.68
C THR A 170 3.62 -5.41 -19.31
N PRO A 171 2.68 -5.32 -18.36
CA PRO A 171 2.84 -5.99 -17.06
C PRO A 171 3.02 -7.49 -17.28
N PRO A 172 3.90 -8.14 -16.52
CA PRO A 172 4.14 -9.58 -16.62
C PRO A 172 2.90 -10.36 -16.15
N ARG A 173 1.92 -10.52 -17.04
CA ARG A 173 0.61 -11.13 -16.76
C ARG A 173 0.66 -12.41 -15.93
N PRO A 174 1.53 -13.40 -16.25
CA PRO A 174 1.60 -14.64 -15.47
C PRO A 174 2.09 -14.39 -14.04
N VAL A 175 3.02 -13.44 -13.86
CA VAL A 175 3.51 -13.07 -12.52
C VAL A 175 2.44 -12.34 -11.72
N VAL A 176 1.73 -11.40 -12.33
CA VAL A 176 0.62 -10.66 -11.69
C VAL A 176 -0.46 -11.65 -11.25
N LEU A 177 -0.85 -12.58 -12.11
CA LEU A 177 -1.85 -13.60 -11.80
C LEU A 177 -1.37 -14.58 -10.73
N ALA A 178 -0.11 -15.02 -10.79
CA ALA A 178 0.45 -15.94 -9.81
C ALA A 178 0.53 -15.29 -8.41
N ILE A 179 1.00 -14.06 -8.33
CA ILE A 179 1.06 -13.32 -7.06
C ILE A 179 -0.36 -13.06 -6.52
N ALA A 180 -1.30 -12.65 -7.38
CA ALA A 180 -2.70 -12.45 -6.98
C ALA A 180 -3.36 -13.76 -6.50
N ALA A 181 -3.03 -14.89 -7.12
CA ALA A 181 -3.52 -16.21 -6.69
C ALA A 181 -2.93 -16.66 -5.35
N VAL A 182 -1.64 -16.39 -5.11
CA VAL A 182 -0.94 -16.78 -3.87
C VAL A 182 -1.39 -15.92 -2.68
N THR A 183 -1.79 -14.66 -2.90
CA THR A 183 -2.24 -13.78 -1.83
C THR A 183 -3.65 -14.10 -1.30
N GLY A 184 -4.29 -15.06 -1.92
CA GLY A 184 -5.48 -15.70 -1.36
C GLY A 184 -6.80 -14.98 -1.62
N THR A 185 -7.87 -15.61 -1.16
CA THR A 185 -9.27 -15.22 -1.34
C THR A 185 -9.57 -13.80 -0.84
N ILE A 186 -8.87 -13.33 0.20
CA ILE A 186 -9.11 -12.00 0.80
C ILE A 186 -8.71 -10.89 -0.17
N ALA A 187 -7.53 -10.97 -0.78
CA ALA A 187 -7.09 -9.98 -1.76
C ALA A 187 -7.99 -9.98 -3.01
N LEU A 188 -8.49 -11.14 -3.44
CA LEU A 188 -9.42 -11.26 -4.55
C LEU A 188 -10.78 -10.65 -4.22
N VAL A 189 -11.30 -10.86 -3.02
CA VAL A 189 -12.54 -10.27 -2.54
C VAL A 189 -12.42 -8.75 -2.46
N LEU A 190 -11.31 -8.24 -1.90
CA LEU A 190 -11.03 -6.81 -1.84
C LEU A 190 -10.88 -6.21 -3.25
N ALA A 191 -10.19 -6.90 -4.15
CA ALA A 191 -10.05 -6.48 -5.54
C ALA A 191 -11.41 -6.42 -6.26
N ALA A 192 -12.26 -7.43 -6.08
CA ALA A 192 -13.60 -7.45 -6.66
C ALA A 192 -14.47 -6.31 -6.09
N ALA A 193 -14.45 -6.10 -4.77
CA ALA A 193 -15.15 -5.00 -4.14
C ALA A 193 -14.66 -3.64 -4.66
N ALA A 194 -13.33 -3.45 -4.80
CA ALA A 194 -12.77 -2.23 -5.35
C ALA A 194 -13.19 -2.00 -6.81
N VAL A 195 -13.21 -3.04 -7.65
CA VAL A 195 -13.72 -2.94 -9.03
C VAL A 195 -15.16 -2.42 -9.04
N VAL A 196 -16.04 -2.98 -8.21
CA VAL A 196 -17.45 -2.56 -8.12
C VAL A 196 -17.55 -1.11 -7.65
N VAL A 197 -16.82 -0.72 -6.62
CA VAL A 197 -16.80 0.66 -6.08
C VAL A 197 -16.29 1.64 -7.13
N VAL A 198 -15.18 1.32 -7.80
CA VAL A 198 -14.57 2.21 -8.81
C VAL A 198 -15.50 2.37 -10.02
N LEU A 199 -16.11 1.28 -10.49
CA LEU A 199 -17.09 1.35 -11.59
C LEU A 199 -18.31 2.19 -11.19
N GLY A 200 -18.82 2.00 -9.98
CA GLY A 200 -19.92 2.80 -9.45
C GLY A 200 -19.56 4.28 -9.33
N ALA A 201 -18.37 4.59 -8.81
CA ALA A 201 -17.88 5.94 -8.62
C ALA A 201 -17.59 6.66 -9.97
N ARG A 202 -17.06 5.96 -10.96
CA ARG A 202 -16.88 6.50 -12.34
C ARG A 202 -18.21 6.85 -12.96
N ARG A 203 -19.22 5.97 -12.84
CA ARG A 203 -20.58 6.23 -13.36
C ARG A 203 -21.27 7.42 -12.69
N SER A 204 -21.09 7.62 -11.39
CA SER A 204 -21.69 8.73 -10.63
C SER A 204 -20.94 10.06 -10.78
N GLY A 205 -19.84 10.12 -11.49
CA GLY A 205 -18.98 11.30 -11.58
C GLY A 205 -18.29 11.68 -10.24
N LEU A 206 -18.35 10.79 -9.25
CA LEU A 206 -17.83 11.02 -7.91
C LEU A 206 -16.31 11.26 -7.92
N PHE A 207 -15.55 10.54 -8.77
CA PHE A 207 -14.12 10.72 -8.91
C PHE A 207 -13.73 12.12 -9.41
N GLY A 208 -14.50 12.68 -10.35
CA GLY A 208 -14.27 14.06 -10.81
C GLY A 208 -14.43 15.08 -9.67
N ARG A 209 -15.41 14.85 -8.80
CA ARG A 209 -15.68 15.70 -7.62
C ARG A 209 -14.60 15.52 -6.54
N LEU A 210 -14.19 14.28 -6.24
CA LEU A 210 -13.13 13.99 -5.27
C LEU A 210 -11.76 14.51 -5.76
N ALA A 211 -11.44 14.36 -7.03
CA ALA A 211 -10.22 14.90 -7.62
C ALA A 211 -10.18 16.44 -7.59
N ALA A 212 -11.34 17.09 -7.77
CA ALA A 212 -11.45 18.54 -7.61
C ALA A 212 -11.23 18.99 -6.16
N VAL A 213 -11.81 18.26 -5.20
CA VAL A 213 -11.62 18.51 -3.75
C VAL A 213 -10.17 18.25 -3.34
N GLY A 214 -9.58 17.14 -3.79
CA GLY A 214 -8.18 16.80 -3.47
C GLY A 214 -7.18 17.85 -3.98
N ARG A 215 -7.41 18.41 -5.16
CA ARG A 215 -6.58 19.50 -5.72
C ARG A 215 -6.62 20.80 -4.89
N VAL A 216 -7.67 21.00 -4.11
CA VAL A 216 -7.83 22.19 -3.24
C VAL A 216 -7.36 21.88 -1.83
N VAL A 217 -7.75 20.73 -1.27
CA VAL A 217 -7.49 20.39 0.14
C VAL A 217 -6.02 20.06 0.39
N VAL A 218 -5.34 19.35 -0.52
CA VAL A 218 -3.94 18.95 -0.31
C VAL A 218 -3.00 20.18 -0.25
N PRO A 219 -3.04 21.16 -1.19
CA PRO A 219 -2.19 22.34 -1.06
C PRO A 219 -2.58 23.22 0.13
N ALA A 220 -3.86 23.30 0.50
CA ALA A 220 -4.30 24.04 1.67
C ALA A 220 -3.79 23.41 2.97
N ALA A 221 -3.83 22.09 3.10
CA ALA A 221 -3.29 21.37 4.25
C ALA A 221 -1.77 21.52 4.36
N LEU A 222 -1.05 21.47 3.23
CA LEU A 222 0.39 21.71 3.20
C LEU A 222 0.74 23.16 3.58
N ALA A 223 -0.02 24.13 3.11
CA ALA A 223 0.17 25.54 3.46
C ALA A 223 -0.05 25.79 4.94
N ILE A 224 -1.07 25.17 5.56
CA ILE A 224 -1.34 25.26 7.00
C ILE A 224 -0.22 24.60 7.81
N GLY A 225 0.27 23.43 7.37
CA GLY A 225 1.37 22.70 8.02
C GLY A 225 2.68 23.50 8.05
N THR A 226 2.97 24.27 7.00
CA THR A 226 4.16 25.13 6.93
C THR A 226 4.06 26.39 7.80
N VAL A 227 2.84 26.90 8.03
CA VAL A 227 2.61 28.07 8.89
C VAL A 227 2.66 27.68 10.38
N VAL A 228 2.16 26.51 10.74
CA VAL A 228 2.11 26.02 12.14
C VAL A 228 3.45 25.44 12.60
N GLY A 229 4.28 24.91 11.69
CA GLY A 229 5.61 24.32 12.00
C GLY A 229 6.78 25.32 11.97
N GLY A 230 6.55 26.59 11.65
CA GLY A 230 7.59 27.63 11.52
C GLY A 230 7.59 28.68 12.66
N GLY A 231 6.92 28.38 13.80
CA GLY A 231 6.88 29.26 14.97
C GLY A 231 7.72 28.75 16.13
#